data_7ca3a5db11cfe15116510be5428687c6
#
_entry.id   7ca3a5db11cfe15116510be5428687c6
#
_cell.length_a   1.000
_cell.length_b   1.000
_cell.length_c   1.000
_cell.angle_alpha   90.00
_cell.angle_beta   90.00
_cell.angle_gamma   90.00
#
_symmetry.space_group_name_H-M   'P 1'
#
loop_
_entity.id
_entity.type
_entity.pdbx_description
1 polymer ?
#
loop_
_entity_poly.entity_id
_entity_poly.type
_entity_poly.pdbx_seq_one_letter_code
_entity_poly.pdbx_strand_id
1 'polypeptide(L)'
;RRLSRLQWEYVLNTAEDLAAREPARYERSLFVLHCLYSMYLRVSELVPGEHGTPVMGNFRKDMDQNWWFHVVGKGKKARRIVVSDDMLDALRRYRTHLQLTPLPMADDTGPLLPKAKGRGAIASTRQVRVLVQEMFDRTFERMRADGLEEDALELKASSAHWLRHTGISEDVRIRPREHVRDDAGHASMATTDRYVDSD
;
A
#
# COMPACT_ATOMS: atom_id res chain seq x y z
N ARG A 1 5.85 5.07 -14.29
CA ARG A 1 4.45 5.31 -14.65
C ARG A 1 3.54 5.28 -13.43
N ARG A 2 2.43 5.96 -13.53
CA ARG A 2 1.46 6.10 -12.45
C ARG A 2 0.04 6.01 -12.96
N LEU A 3 -0.90 5.75 -12.03
CA LEU A 3 -2.32 5.88 -12.31
C LEU A 3 -2.74 7.35 -12.26
N SER A 4 -3.74 7.73 -13.04
CA SER A 4 -4.40 9.01 -12.87
C SER A 4 -5.22 9.00 -11.57
N ARG A 5 -5.63 10.19 -11.10
CA ARG A 5 -6.51 10.28 -9.94
C ARG A 5 -7.81 9.51 -10.17
N LEU A 6 -8.39 9.65 -11.36
CA LEU A 6 -9.61 8.93 -11.73
C LEU A 6 -9.42 7.41 -11.64
N GLN A 7 -8.34 6.90 -12.21
CA GLN A 7 -8.03 5.47 -12.17
C GLN A 7 -7.84 4.99 -10.73
N TRP A 8 -7.10 5.71 -9.91
CA TRP A 8 -6.91 5.36 -8.51
C TRP A 8 -8.23 5.36 -7.72
N GLU A 9 -9.05 6.37 -7.91
CA GLU A 9 -10.37 6.42 -7.27
C GLU A 9 -11.25 5.23 -7.66
N TYR A 10 -11.23 4.84 -8.92
CA TYR A 10 -11.93 3.64 -9.39
C TYR A 10 -11.39 2.36 -8.75
N VAL A 11 -10.06 2.22 -8.66
CA VAL A 11 -9.43 1.06 -8.01
C VAL A 11 -9.85 0.98 -6.54
N LEU A 12 -9.75 2.09 -5.82
CA LEU A 12 -10.07 2.14 -4.40
C LEU A 12 -11.56 1.85 -4.15
N ASN A 13 -12.45 2.49 -4.90
CA ASN A 13 -13.89 2.28 -4.75
C ASN A 13 -14.27 0.83 -5.10
N THR A 14 -13.68 0.26 -6.13
CA THR A 14 -13.92 -1.14 -6.50
C THR A 14 -13.50 -2.08 -5.39
N ALA A 15 -12.30 -1.88 -4.83
CA ALA A 15 -11.80 -2.70 -3.75
C ALA A 15 -12.64 -2.58 -2.49
N GLU A 16 -13.09 -1.36 -2.15
CA GLU A 16 -13.96 -1.14 -1.00
C GLU A 16 -15.32 -1.85 -1.16
N ASP A 17 -15.92 -1.76 -2.33
CA ASP A 17 -17.19 -2.45 -2.62
C ASP A 17 -17.04 -3.96 -2.56
N LEU A 18 -15.97 -4.49 -3.12
CA LEU A 18 -15.69 -5.93 -3.07
C LEU A 18 -15.44 -6.39 -1.63
N ALA A 19 -14.67 -5.64 -0.86
CA ALA A 19 -14.39 -5.97 0.54
C ALA A 19 -15.64 -5.91 1.41
N ALA A 20 -16.57 -4.99 1.13
CA ALA A 20 -17.83 -4.92 1.84
C ALA A 20 -18.71 -6.13 1.57
N ARG A 21 -18.70 -6.65 0.35
CA ARG A 21 -19.51 -7.82 -0.04
C ARG A 21 -18.88 -9.14 0.35
N GLU A 22 -17.57 -9.28 0.18
CA GLU A 22 -16.81 -10.50 0.45
C GLU A 22 -15.55 -10.17 1.27
N PRO A 23 -15.70 -9.82 2.56
CA PRO A 23 -14.56 -9.39 3.36
C PRO A 23 -13.46 -10.44 3.46
N ALA A 24 -13.81 -11.72 3.61
CA ALA A 24 -12.83 -12.79 3.71
C ALA A 24 -11.90 -12.87 2.51
N ARG A 25 -12.36 -12.44 1.35
CA ARG A 25 -11.58 -12.48 0.10
C ARG A 25 -10.84 -11.17 -0.17
N TYR A 26 -11.44 -10.01 0.13
CA TYR A 26 -10.95 -8.74 -0.39
C TYR A 26 -10.45 -7.73 0.65
N GLU A 27 -10.69 -7.92 1.94
CA GLU A 27 -10.18 -6.98 2.95
C GLU A 27 -8.64 -6.91 2.93
N ARG A 28 -7.97 -8.04 2.74
CA ARG A 28 -6.52 -8.07 2.61
C ARG A 28 -6.04 -7.32 1.37
N SER A 29 -6.73 -7.52 0.24
CA SER A 29 -6.39 -6.83 -1.01
C SER A 29 -6.53 -5.31 -0.85
N LEU A 30 -7.59 -4.85 -0.21
CA LEU A 30 -7.79 -3.43 0.08
C LEU A 30 -6.66 -2.86 0.94
N PHE A 31 -6.28 -3.59 2.00
CA PHE A 31 -5.18 -3.17 2.86
C PHE A 31 -3.85 -3.07 2.09
N VAL A 32 -3.57 -4.05 1.23
CA VAL A 32 -2.37 -4.05 0.37
C VAL A 32 -2.34 -2.80 -0.51
N LEU A 33 -3.46 -2.45 -1.15
CA LEU A 33 -3.55 -1.24 -1.97
C LEU A 33 -3.18 0.01 -1.17
N HIS A 34 -3.69 0.13 0.04
CA HIS A 34 -3.36 1.26 0.91
C HIS A 34 -1.87 1.29 1.28
N CYS A 35 -1.28 0.14 1.59
CA CYS A 35 0.15 0.08 1.92
C CYS A 35 1.03 0.56 0.76
N LEU A 36 0.73 0.12 -0.44
CA LEU A 36 1.52 0.48 -1.62
C LEU A 36 1.35 1.95 -2.01
N TYR A 37 0.14 2.47 -1.89
CA TYR A 37 -0.16 3.86 -2.24
C TYR A 37 0.20 4.84 -1.13
N SER A 38 -0.26 4.60 0.10
CA SER A 38 -0.13 5.56 1.20
C SER A 38 1.23 5.56 1.88
N MET A 39 1.95 4.45 1.83
CA MET A 39 3.28 4.32 2.45
C MET A 39 4.38 4.12 1.42
N TYR A 40 4.08 4.19 0.14
CA TYR A 40 5.03 4.04 -0.97
C TYR A 40 5.85 2.76 -0.89
N LEU A 41 5.28 1.68 -0.36
CA LEU A 41 6.03 0.44 -0.18
C LEU A 41 6.26 -0.28 -1.51
N ARG A 42 7.39 -0.94 -1.60
CA ARG A 42 7.64 -1.94 -2.63
C ARG A 42 6.94 -3.24 -2.22
N VAL A 43 6.49 -4.01 -3.21
CA VAL A 43 5.83 -5.30 -2.95
C VAL A 43 6.70 -6.19 -2.04
N SER A 44 8.01 -6.18 -2.27
CA SER A 44 8.96 -6.97 -1.46
C SER A 44 9.02 -6.56 0.01
N GLU A 45 8.59 -5.33 0.33
CA GLU A 45 8.59 -4.82 1.70
C GLU A 45 7.36 -5.25 2.50
N LEU A 46 6.41 -5.92 1.86
CA LEU A 46 5.20 -6.46 2.50
C LEU A 46 5.32 -7.91 2.95
N VAL A 47 6.34 -8.61 2.50
CA VAL A 47 6.49 -10.06 2.70
C VAL A 47 7.84 -10.38 3.36
N PRO A 48 7.96 -11.57 3.99
CA PRO A 48 9.24 -12.00 4.56
C PRO A 48 10.35 -12.02 3.52
N GLY A 49 11.55 -11.64 3.93
CA GLY A 49 12.74 -11.65 3.11
C GLY A 49 13.99 -11.85 3.96
N GLU A 50 15.16 -11.68 3.35
CA GLU A 50 16.46 -11.85 4.04
C GLU A 50 16.62 -10.93 5.24
N HIS A 51 15.93 -9.79 5.24
CA HIS A 51 16.05 -8.76 6.28
C HIS A 51 15.03 -8.91 7.40
N GLY A 52 14.19 -9.93 7.34
CA GLY A 52 13.18 -10.19 8.35
C GLY A 52 11.76 -10.22 7.77
N THR A 53 10.80 -10.31 8.69
CA THR A 53 9.38 -10.37 8.36
C THR A 53 8.71 -9.08 8.82
N PRO A 54 7.95 -8.40 7.92
CA PRO A 54 7.14 -7.26 8.33
C PRO A 54 6.06 -7.73 9.32
N VAL A 55 5.93 -7.02 10.43
CA VAL A 55 4.97 -7.35 11.49
C VAL A 55 4.10 -6.15 11.83
N MET A 56 3.00 -6.42 12.51
CA MET A 56 2.07 -5.36 12.96
C MET A 56 2.76 -4.33 13.85
N GLY A 57 3.70 -4.76 14.70
CA GLY A 57 4.47 -3.88 15.57
C GLY A 57 5.42 -2.94 14.83
N ASN A 58 5.58 -3.06 13.53
CA ASN A 58 6.30 -2.06 12.73
C ASN A 58 5.53 -0.75 12.61
N PHE A 59 4.21 -0.75 12.89
CA PHE A 59 3.45 0.47 13.11
C PHE A 59 3.65 0.91 14.55
N ARG A 60 4.24 2.09 14.75
CA ARG A 60 4.59 2.61 16.08
C ARG A 60 4.19 4.06 16.24
N LYS A 61 3.69 4.38 17.42
CA LYS A 61 3.38 5.74 17.80
C LYS A 61 4.57 6.34 18.55
N ASP A 62 4.97 7.56 18.18
CA ASP A 62 6.04 8.26 18.85
C ASP A 62 5.52 9.02 20.10
N MET A 63 6.41 9.76 20.76
CA MET A 63 6.06 10.51 21.97
C MET A 63 5.10 11.69 21.69
N ASP A 64 5.07 12.17 20.46
CA ASP A 64 4.17 13.25 20.03
C ASP A 64 2.84 12.72 19.49
N GLN A 65 2.57 11.43 19.69
CA GLN A 65 1.35 10.75 19.25
C GLN A 65 1.23 10.60 17.73
N ASN A 66 2.32 10.75 16.99
CA ASN A 66 2.37 10.51 15.55
C ASN A 66 2.69 9.04 15.27
N TRP A 67 2.03 8.49 14.25
CA TRP A 67 2.25 7.11 13.86
C TRP A 67 3.28 7.00 12.73
N TRP A 68 4.14 6.00 12.84
CA TRP A 68 5.19 5.70 11.88
C TRP A 68 5.17 4.22 11.53
N PHE A 69 5.53 3.91 10.29
CA PHE A 69 5.78 2.54 9.88
C PHE A 69 7.28 2.33 9.67
N HIS A 70 7.85 1.39 10.43
CA HIS A 70 9.27 1.05 10.34
C HIS A 70 9.47 -0.03 9.30
N VAL A 71 10.07 0.33 8.16
CA VAL A 71 10.24 -0.58 7.03
C VAL A 71 11.37 -1.57 7.32
N VAL A 72 11.06 -2.85 7.10
CA VAL A 72 12.05 -3.93 7.06
C VAL A 72 12.50 -4.03 5.60
N GLY A 73 13.68 -3.50 5.29
CA GLY A 73 14.13 -3.37 3.92
C GLY A 73 15.54 -3.85 3.67
N LYS A 74 15.95 -3.75 2.42
CA LYS A 74 17.28 -4.08 1.97
C LYS A 74 18.33 -3.17 2.60
N GLY A 75 19.43 -3.78 3.03
CA GLY A 75 20.59 -3.08 3.55
C GLY A 75 20.40 -2.59 4.97
N LYS A 76 21.45 -1.95 5.50
CA LYS A 76 21.49 -1.52 6.90
C LYS A 76 20.72 -0.22 7.16
N LYS A 77 20.00 0.32 6.17
CA LYS A 77 19.26 1.56 6.33
C LYS A 77 17.87 1.29 6.82
N ALA A 78 17.68 1.45 8.12
CA ALA A 78 16.36 1.55 8.69
C ALA A 78 15.69 2.81 8.14
N ARG A 79 14.46 2.67 7.68
CA ARG A 79 13.67 3.78 7.18
C ARG A 79 12.32 3.72 7.87
N ARG A 80 11.77 4.87 8.21
CA ARG A 80 10.42 4.97 8.75
C ARG A 80 9.60 5.92 7.89
N ILE A 81 8.31 5.64 7.81
CA ILE A 81 7.37 6.39 6.98
C ILE A 81 6.28 6.92 7.88
N VAL A 82 5.94 8.20 7.74
CA VAL A 82 4.81 8.76 8.48
C VAL A 82 3.51 8.10 8.00
N VAL A 83 2.66 7.72 8.94
CA VAL A 83 1.38 7.09 8.66
C VAL A 83 0.29 8.16 8.66
N SER A 84 -0.32 8.38 7.50
CA SER A 84 -1.41 9.34 7.36
C SER A 84 -2.67 8.87 8.08
N ASP A 85 -3.61 9.78 8.31
CA ASP A 85 -4.90 9.42 8.92
C ASP A 85 -5.65 8.40 8.07
N ASP A 86 -5.61 8.54 6.75
CA ASP A 86 -6.25 7.57 5.84
C ASP A 86 -5.61 6.19 5.97
N MET A 87 -4.28 6.12 6.11
CA MET A 87 -3.60 4.85 6.31
C MET A 87 -3.91 4.24 7.67
N LEU A 88 -4.02 5.06 8.72
CA LEU A 88 -4.45 4.58 10.04
C LEU A 88 -5.86 4.00 10.00
N ASP A 89 -6.76 4.64 9.28
CA ASP A 89 -8.13 4.12 9.10
C ASP A 89 -8.12 2.79 8.36
N ALA A 90 -7.28 2.66 7.34
CA ALA A 90 -7.12 1.40 6.62
C ALA A 90 -6.57 0.30 7.54
N LEU A 91 -5.61 0.62 8.39
CA LEU A 91 -5.06 -0.31 9.37
C LEU A 91 -6.11 -0.75 10.39
N ARG A 92 -6.88 0.21 10.93
CA ARG A 92 -7.97 -0.11 11.86
C ARG A 92 -9.00 -1.06 11.23
N ARG A 93 -9.40 -0.76 10.01
CA ARG A 93 -10.36 -1.58 9.26
C ARG A 93 -9.85 -3.00 9.09
N TYR A 94 -8.61 -3.15 8.65
CA TYR A 94 -8.01 -4.46 8.40
C TYR A 94 -7.86 -5.26 9.69
N ARG A 95 -7.34 -4.63 10.75
CA ARG A 95 -7.16 -5.31 12.05
C ARG A 95 -8.51 -5.72 12.64
N THR A 96 -9.51 -4.89 12.52
CA THR A 96 -10.88 -5.22 12.96
C THR A 96 -11.41 -6.44 12.21
N HIS A 97 -11.19 -6.50 10.90
CA HIS A 97 -11.54 -7.67 10.09
C HIS A 97 -10.82 -8.93 10.59
N LEU A 98 -9.55 -8.81 10.99
CA LEU A 98 -8.78 -9.92 11.56
C LEU A 98 -9.16 -10.25 13.01
N GLN A 99 -10.13 -9.55 13.58
CA GLN A 99 -10.56 -9.71 14.98
C GLN A 99 -9.45 -9.35 15.98
N LEU A 100 -8.62 -8.39 15.61
CA LEU A 100 -7.57 -7.83 16.45
C LEU A 100 -8.02 -6.47 17.00
N THR A 101 -7.25 -5.94 17.96
CA THR A 101 -7.47 -4.57 18.43
C THR A 101 -7.30 -3.58 17.28
N PRO A 102 -7.99 -2.41 17.31
CA PRO A 102 -7.93 -1.46 16.17
C PRO A 102 -6.52 -1.04 15.76
N LEU A 103 -5.63 -0.82 16.72
CA LEU A 103 -4.25 -0.44 16.45
C LEU A 103 -3.29 -1.37 17.19
N PRO A 104 -2.13 -1.67 16.61
CA PRO A 104 -1.18 -2.59 17.21
C PRO A 104 -0.34 -1.94 18.31
N MET A 105 0.22 -2.78 19.17
CA MET A 105 1.28 -2.39 20.09
C MET A 105 2.64 -2.57 19.40
N ALA A 106 3.67 -1.85 19.87
CA ALA A 106 5.00 -1.91 19.29
C ALA A 106 5.64 -3.30 19.36
N ASP A 107 5.22 -4.14 20.31
CA ASP A 107 5.71 -5.51 20.49
C ASP A 107 4.86 -6.56 19.78
N ASP A 108 3.91 -6.13 18.95
CA ASP A 108 3.07 -7.06 18.18
C ASP A 108 3.88 -7.74 17.10
N THR A 109 4.10 -9.05 17.26
CA THR A 109 4.89 -9.86 16.32
C THR A 109 4.04 -10.54 15.25
N GLY A 110 2.74 -10.29 15.22
CA GLY A 110 1.84 -10.81 14.19
C GLY A 110 2.25 -10.32 12.81
N PRO A 111 2.19 -11.17 11.78
CA PRO A 111 2.62 -10.78 10.44
C PRO A 111 1.75 -9.65 9.89
N LEU A 112 2.37 -8.75 9.11
CA LEU A 112 1.65 -7.67 8.45
C LEU A 112 0.57 -8.21 7.51
N LEU A 113 0.90 -9.24 6.74
CA LEU A 113 -0.05 -9.92 5.84
C LEU A 113 -0.16 -11.40 6.22
N PRO A 114 -1.07 -11.75 7.17
CA PRO A 114 -1.28 -13.16 7.50
C PRO A 114 -1.83 -13.94 6.32
N LYS A 115 -1.52 -15.21 6.24
CA LYS A 115 -2.14 -16.13 5.29
C LYS A 115 -3.65 -16.21 5.54
N ALA A 116 -4.42 -16.43 4.49
CA ALA A 116 -5.87 -16.66 4.61
C ALA A 116 -6.17 -17.96 5.37
N LYS A 117 -5.33 -18.97 5.19
CA LYS A 117 -5.43 -20.27 5.86
C LYS A 117 -4.07 -20.67 6.41
N GLY A 118 -4.07 -21.20 7.64
CA GLY A 118 -2.83 -21.60 8.29
C GLY A 118 -2.14 -20.47 9.03
N ARG A 119 -0.93 -20.75 9.48
CA ARG A 119 -0.13 -19.82 10.27
C ARG A 119 0.91 -19.09 9.40
N GLY A 120 1.32 -17.93 9.87
CA GLY A 120 2.40 -17.17 9.27
C GLY A 120 1.95 -16.17 8.22
N ALA A 121 2.92 -15.59 7.56
CA ALA A 121 2.73 -14.51 6.59
C ALA A 121 2.57 -15.04 5.16
N ILE A 122 1.93 -14.24 4.31
CA ILE A 122 2.07 -14.42 2.87
C ILE A 122 3.56 -14.36 2.55
N ALA A 123 4.08 -15.39 1.89
CA ALA A 123 5.53 -15.57 1.75
C ALA A 123 6.11 -15.02 0.45
N SER A 124 5.29 -14.77 -0.57
CA SER A 124 5.82 -14.41 -1.88
C SER A 124 5.28 -13.09 -2.41
N THR A 125 6.17 -12.34 -3.07
CA THR A 125 5.80 -11.12 -3.79
C THR A 125 4.81 -11.40 -4.91
N ARG A 126 4.88 -12.60 -5.49
CA ARG A 126 3.92 -13.02 -6.53
C ARG A 126 2.49 -13.04 -6.01
N GLN A 127 2.25 -13.55 -4.81
CA GLN A 127 0.92 -13.57 -4.22
C GLN A 127 0.37 -12.16 -4.05
N VAL A 128 1.22 -11.21 -3.62
CA VAL A 128 0.82 -9.81 -3.48
C VAL A 128 0.48 -9.20 -4.84
N ARG A 129 1.30 -9.46 -5.85
CA ARG A 129 1.04 -8.97 -7.22
C ARG A 129 -0.27 -9.53 -7.77
N VAL A 130 -0.57 -10.79 -7.49
CA VAL A 130 -1.83 -11.42 -7.93
C VAL A 130 -3.03 -10.72 -7.28
N LEU A 131 -2.95 -10.40 -5.99
CA LEU A 131 -4.01 -9.67 -5.29
C LEU A 131 -4.24 -8.29 -5.93
N VAL A 132 -3.18 -7.57 -6.22
CA VAL A 132 -3.28 -6.24 -6.85
C VAL A 132 -3.82 -6.34 -8.27
N GLN A 133 -3.33 -7.31 -9.04
CA GLN A 133 -3.78 -7.51 -10.41
C GLN A 133 -5.27 -7.85 -10.47
N GLU A 134 -5.77 -8.64 -9.55
CA GLU A 134 -7.20 -8.93 -9.46
C GLU A 134 -8.00 -7.63 -9.25
N MET A 135 -7.53 -6.73 -8.41
CA MET A 135 -8.20 -5.46 -8.19
C MET A 135 -8.20 -4.59 -9.45
N PHE A 136 -7.10 -4.58 -10.18
CA PHE A 136 -7.02 -3.86 -11.46
C PHE A 136 -7.95 -4.47 -12.51
N ASP A 137 -8.01 -5.79 -12.60
CA ASP A 137 -8.88 -6.48 -13.57
C ASP A 137 -10.35 -6.21 -13.28
N ARG A 138 -10.75 -6.23 -12.00
CA ARG A 138 -12.12 -5.90 -11.60
C ARG A 138 -12.46 -4.45 -11.86
N THR A 139 -11.50 -3.56 -11.63
CA THR A 139 -11.66 -2.13 -11.90
C THR A 139 -11.76 -1.87 -13.41
N PHE A 140 -10.95 -2.58 -14.20
CA PHE A 140 -11.01 -2.52 -15.67
C PHE A 140 -12.43 -2.80 -16.16
N GLU A 141 -13.06 -3.87 -15.68
CA GLU A 141 -14.42 -4.22 -16.07
C GLU A 141 -15.43 -3.13 -15.71
N ARG A 142 -15.29 -2.55 -14.52
CA ARG A 142 -16.16 -1.49 -14.03
C ARG A 142 -16.01 -0.21 -14.86
N MET A 143 -14.80 0.19 -15.18
CA MET A 143 -14.53 1.35 -16.01
C MET A 143 -15.06 1.17 -17.42
N ARG A 144 -14.92 -0.03 -18.00
CA ARG A 144 -15.50 -0.33 -19.31
C ARG A 144 -17.01 -0.22 -19.28
N ALA A 145 -17.65 -0.76 -18.27
CA ALA A 145 -19.11 -0.68 -18.14
C ALA A 145 -19.60 0.77 -18.04
N ASP A 146 -18.77 1.65 -17.47
CA ASP A 146 -19.07 3.08 -17.35
C ASP A 146 -18.67 3.89 -18.59
N GLY A 147 -18.18 3.23 -19.65
CA GLY A 147 -17.81 3.89 -20.90
C GLY A 147 -16.42 4.49 -20.93
N LEU A 148 -15.57 4.20 -19.94
CA LEU A 148 -14.20 4.73 -19.84
C LEU A 148 -13.18 3.77 -20.44
N GLU A 149 -13.35 3.45 -21.73
CA GLU A 149 -12.54 2.43 -22.41
C GLU A 149 -11.04 2.71 -22.41
N GLU A 150 -10.66 3.94 -22.70
CA GLU A 150 -9.24 4.31 -22.82
C GLU A 150 -8.53 4.21 -21.46
N ASP A 151 -9.12 4.78 -20.41
CA ASP A 151 -8.59 4.69 -19.06
C ASP A 151 -8.55 3.25 -18.55
N ALA A 152 -9.55 2.45 -18.91
CA ALA A 152 -9.60 1.02 -18.57
C ALA A 152 -8.45 0.25 -19.21
N LEU A 153 -8.15 0.51 -20.47
CA LEU A 153 -7.05 -0.18 -21.18
C LEU A 153 -5.69 0.17 -20.58
N GLU A 154 -5.47 1.42 -20.20
CA GLU A 154 -4.25 1.82 -19.49
C GLU A 154 -4.10 1.09 -18.16
N LEU A 155 -5.21 1.00 -17.41
CA LEU A 155 -5.21 0.30 -16.13
C LEU A 155 -4.86 -1.19 -16.30
N LYS A 156 -5.38 -1.82 -17.35
CA LYS A 156 -5.09 -3.22 -17.65
C LYS A 156 -3.59 -3.47 -17.84
N ALA A 157 -2.86 -2.51 -18.39
CA ALA A 157 -1.42 -2.59 -18.59
C ALA A 157 -0.60 -2.24 -17.35
N SER A 158 -1.26 -1.80 -16.26
CA SER A 158 -0.60 -1.35 -15.05
C SER A 158 -0.14 -2.51 -14.16
N SER A 159 0.78 -2.21 -13.25
CA SER A 159 1.28 -3.17 -12.27
C SER A 159 1.24 -2.58 -10.86
N ALA A 160 1.48 -3.43 -9.86
CA ALA A 160 1.52 -3.01 -8.46
C ALA A 160 2.50 -1.84 -8.21
N HIS A 161 3.61 -1.81 -8.95
CA HIS A 161 4.62 -0.75 -8.81
C HIS A 161 4.07 0.64 -9.16
N TRP A 162 3.05 0.72 -10.03
CA TRP A 162 2.40 1.99 -10.38
C TRP A 162 1.72 2.64 -9.18
N LEU A 163 1.27 1.86 -8.19
CA LEU A 163 0.65 2.41 -6.97
C LEU A 163 1.65 3.21 -6.15
N ARG A 164 2.87 2.71 -6.00
CA ARG A 164 3.95 3.43 -5.33
C ARG A 164 4.25 4.74 -6.08
N HIS A 165 4.38 4.69 -7.39
CA HIS A 165 4.58 5.88 -8.21
C HIS A 165 3.43 6.87 -8.07
N THR A 166 2.19 6.38 -8.06
CA THR A 166 1.00 7.21 -7.90
C THR A 166 1.01 7.94 -6.55
N GLY A 167 1.28 7.23 -5.46
CA GLY A 167 1.35 7.81 -4.12
C GLY A 167 2.43 8.88 -4.01
N ILE A 168 3.62 8.61 -4.50
CA ILE A 168 4.73 9.57 -4.50
C ILE A 168 4.35 10.81 -5.33
N SER A 169 3.81 10.62 -6.53
CA SER A 169 3.42 11.72 -7.44
C SER A 169 2.37 12.64 -6.82
N GLU A 170 1.40 12.09 -6.11
CA GLU A 170 0.39 12.90 -5.42
C GLU A 170 1.00 13.65 -4.23
N ASP A 171 1.80 12.97 -3.43
CA ASP A 171 2.29 13.54 -2.18
C ASP A 171 3.38 14.59 -2.36
N VAL A 172 4.20 14.53 -3.43
CA VAL A 172 5.18 15.59 -3.71
C VAL A 172 4.53 16.95 -4.00
N ARG A 173 3.23 16.97 -4.27
CA ARG A 173 2.47 18.22 -4.48
C ARG A 173 2.05 18.88 -3.17
N ILE A 174 1.92 18.12 -2.10
CA ILE A 174 1.36 18.58 -0.82
C ILE A 174 2.29 18.41 0.37
N ARG A 175 3.37 17.66 0.22
CA ARG A 175 4.37 17.40 1.27
C ARG A 175 5.75 17.91 0.83
N PRO A 176 6.62 18.33 1.80
CA PRO A 176 8.01 18.64 1.46
C PRO A 176 8.69 17.47 0.73
N ARG A 177 9.42 17.78 -0.33
CA ARG A 177 10.10 16.76 -1.16
C ARG A 177 11.08 15.91 -0.36
N GLU A 178 11.76 16.51 0.60
CA GLU A 178 12.71 15.83 1.49
C GLU A 178 12.01 14.73 2.29
N HIS A 179 10.82 15.00 2.78
CA HIS A 179 10.04 14.03 3.55
C HIS A 179 9.55 12.88 2.68
N VAL A 180 9.10 13.18 1.46
CA VAL A 180 8.67 12.14 0.51
C VAL A 180 9.87 11.29 0.10
N ARG A 181 11.03 11.92 -0.17
CA ARG A 181 12.27 11.21 -0.48
C ARG A 181 12.64 10.22 0.62
N ASP A 182 12.63 10.67 1.87
CA ASP A 182 13.01 9.85 3.01
C ASP A 182 12.03 8.69 3.21
N ASP A 183 10.73 8.98 3.13
CA ASP A 183 9.69 7.96 3.28
C ASP A 183 9.71 6.94 2.14
N ALA A 184 10.00 7.38 0.93
CA ALA A 184 10.11 6.48 -0.23
C ALA A 184 11.42 5.71 -0.27
N GLY A 185 12.42 6.12 0.53
CA GLY A 185 13.73 5.49 0.54
C GLY A 185 14.54 5.79 -0.71
N HIS A 186 14.31 6.95 -1.35
CA HIS A 186 15.10 7.39 -2.51
C HIS A 186 16.50 7.81 -2.08
N ALA A 187 17.52 7.39 -2.83
CA ALA A 187 18.91 7.69 -2.52
C ALA A 187 19.25 9.17 -2.75
N SER A 188 18.51 9.88 -3.60
CA SER A 188 18.76 11.27 -3.92
C SER A 188 17.48 12.03 -4.20
N MET A 189 17.54 13.37 -4.09
CA MET A 189 16.44 14.26 -4.45
C MET A 189 16.08 14.18 -5.95
N ALA A 190 17.03 13.87 -6.80
CA ALA A 190 16.80 13.74 -8.23
C ALA A 190 15.74 12.69 -8.55
N THR A 191 15.74 11.58 -7.80
CA THR A 191 14.73 10.52 -7.97
C THR A 191 13.33 11.01 -7.59
N THR A 192 13.20 11.77 -6.50
CA THR A 192 11.92 12.35 -6.07
C THR A 192 11.47 13.46 -7.02
N ASP A 193 12.39 14.29 -7.50
CA ASP A 193 12.09 15.41 -8.40
C ASP A 193 11.46 14.97 -9.72
N ARG A 194 11.71 13.74 -10.18
CA ARG A 194 11.04 13.18 -11.36
C ARG A 194 9.52 13.13 -11.20
N TYR A 195 9.03 13.00 -9.98
CA TYR A 195 7.59 12.98 -9.70
C TYR A 195 6.98 14.38 -9.64
N VAL A 196 7.79 15.40 -9.34
CA VAL A 196 7.31 16.79 -9.33
C VAL A 196 6.92 17.26 -10.73
N ASP A 197 7.72 16.88 -11.74
CA ASP A 197 7.54 17.30 -13.12
C ASP A 197 6.63 16.39 -13.94
N SER A 198 6.12 15.32 -13.36
CA SER A 198 5.24 14.38 -14.05
C SER A 198 3.78 14.73 -13.82
N ASP A 199 3.16 15.32 -14.82
CA ASP A 199 1.72 15.58 -14.85
C ASP A 199 1.00 14.71 -15.85
#